data_31ad80248c11fc1f1013ad4f0ad98a9f
#
_entry.id   31ad80248c11fc1f1013ad4f0ad98a9f
#
_cell.length_a   1.000
_cell.length_b   1.000
_cell.length_c   1.000
_cell.angle_alpha   90.00
_cell.angle_beta   90.00
_cell.angle_gamma   90.00
#
_symmetry.space_group_name_H-M   'P 1'
#
loop_
_entity.id
_entity.type
_entity.pdbx_description
1 polymer ?
#
loop_
_entity_poly.entity_id
_entity_poly.type
_entity_poly.pdbx_seq_one_letter_code
_entity_poly.pdbx_strand_id
1 'polypeptide(L)'
;MKKMYFIIIYVLLLSIGAINSANKSITKLEAYNIVISGIDSTTLDSTEIFVSKQILPANTVIEIGDKSIESPDYGSWMFFINKYPLSNWGHSCNYMLIGSNNGEVDIIESNFYPTKPSLADMDKIKSSVVTFDESVFVKPMARPQLLQTKATYDSNKYAVIISGGGNPSVNYPRYWNDCSSIYQTLLYTYNYDSAHITVIMSDGTSSNIDRSTGDSSPLDLDGNGTNDIQFAATSNNIKTTFSNLASRLTSNDYLFIFTIDHGNYDSSGNSSLTLWNDENLYASTFAPWVNAINAKAINIVMGQCFSGGFISYFKNNPKVSISTASTKDQPSSSMSDGRYDEFVYYWTEAVTKKASSGYMVGDVNQDAFTTAHEAYDYARTHDKKNEDPQHYSSDLLSHFLALNGMRARTTSGTIAVERGETFNYSGMETINWTIPLNSPVNISIKFPTNIVYKWNCSSGNPG
;
A
#
# COMPACT_ATOMS: atom_id res chain seq x y z
N MET A 1 36.33 -1.62 8.35
CA MET A 1 36.54 -0.16 8.51
C MET A 1 36.79 0.44 7.14
N LYS A 2 35.74 0.87 6.42
CA LYS A 2 35.87 1.66 5.19
C LYS A 2 35.65 3.12 5.56
N LYS A 3 36.69 3.92 5.40
CA LYS A 3 36.62 5.38 5.63
C LYS A 3 35.74 5.99 4.52
N MET A 4 34.62 6.54 4.92
CA MET A 4 33.78 7.37 4.09
C MET A 4 34.45 8.75 3.96
N TYR A 5 34.85 9.12 2.76
CA TYR A 5 35.38 10.46 2.49
C TYR A 5 34.20 11.40 2.30
N PHE A 6 33.99 12.28 3.25
CA PHE A 6 33.16 13.46 3.08
C PHE A 6 33.90 14.43 2.13
N ILE A 7 33.34 14.63 0.96
CA ILE A 7 33.77 15.71 0.06
C ILE A 7 33.09 16.99 0.58
N ILE A 8 33.83 17.78 1.31
CA ILE A 8 33.48 19.15 1.64
C ILE A 8 33.75 19.96 0.37
N ILE A 9 32.71 20.30 -0.37
CA ILE A 9 32.82 21.27 -1.47
C ILE A 9 32.82 22.65 -0.84
N TYR A 10 34.04 23.22 -0.66
CA TYR A 10 34.21 24.62 -0.38
C TYR A 10 33.83 25.42 -1.63
N VAL A 11 32.69 26.07 -1.61
CA VAL A 11 32.36 27.10 -2.62
C VAL A 11 33.26 28.30 -2.34
N LEU A 12 34.22 28.48 -3.21
CA LEU A 12 35.12 29.68 -3.21
C LEU A 12 34.28 30.89 -3.64
N LEU A 13 33.70 31.61 -2.70
CA LEU A 13 33.15 32.93 -2.96
C LEU A 13 34.30 33.91 -3.06
N LEU A 14 34.56 34.36 -4.27
CA LEU A 14 35.49 35.45 -4.56
C LEU A 14 35.09 36.71 -3.78
N SER A 15 36.01 37.15 -2.94
CA SER A 15 35.97 38.43 -2.26
C SER A 15 35.97 39.58 -3.28
N ILE A 16 34.81 40.20 -3.46
CA ILE A 16 34.74 41.55 -4.08
C ILE A 16 34.12 42.49 -3.05
N GLY A 17 34.94 43.36 -2.57
CA GLY A 17 34.60 44.70 -2.07
C GLY A 17 33.59 44.80 -0.95
N ALA A 18 34.05 45.14 0.24
CA ALA A 18 33.22 45.73 1.29
C ALA A 18 32.52 46.98 0.76
N ILE A 19 31.27 46.86 0.37
CA ILE A 19 30.33 47.93 0.15
C ILE A 19 29.21 47.70 1.17
N ASN A 20 28.87 48.74 1.95
CA ASN A 20 27.74 48.78 2.87
C ASN A 20 26.53 48.05 2.30
N SER A 21 26.30 46.80 2.69
CA SER A 21 25.09 46.09 2.35
C SER A 21 24.02 46.41 3.38
N ALA A 22 23.12 47.32 3.04
CA ALA A 22 21.78 47.27 3.62
C ALA A 22 21.32 45.79 3.53
N ASN A 23 20.77 45.25 4.62
CA ASN A 23 20.26 43.87 4.73
C ASN A 23 19.34 43.54 3.54
N LYS A 24 19.90 43.02 2.45
CA LYS A 24 19.09 42.56 1.32
C LYS A 24 18.53 41.20 1.67
N SER A 25 17.25 41.15 1.93
CA SER A 25 16.57 39.88 2.14
C SER A 25 16.66 39.00 0.89
N ILE A 26 17.03 37.75 1.08
CA ILE A 26 17.06 36.75 0.02
C ILE A 26 15.64 36.43 -0.41
N THR A 27 15.34 36.63 -1.67
CA THR A 27 14.04 36.31 -2.26
C THR A 27 13.83 34.79 -2.35
N LYS A 28 12.56 34.35 -2.49
CA LYS A 28 12.21 32.95 -2.71
C LYS A 28 12.95 32.36 -3.92
N LEU A 29 13.12 33.13 -5.01
CA LEU A 29 13.82 32.69 -6.21
C LEU A 29 15.33 32.55 -5.98
N GLU A 30 15.97 33.48 -5.26
CA GLU A 30 17.38 33.37 -4.92
C GLU A 30 17.63 32.15 -4.02
N ALA A 31 16.78 31.90 -3.03
CA ALA A 31 16.82 30.71 -2.19
C ALA A 31 16.62 29.41 -2.99
N TYR A 32 15.69 29.40 -3.95
CA TYR A 32 15.48 28.27 -4.86
C TYR A 32 16.76 27.95 -5.68
N ASN A 33 17.43 28.96 -6.20
CA ASN A 33 18.68 28.77 -6.95
C ASN A 33 19.80 28.15 -6.09
N ILE A 34 19.84 28.47 -4.79
CA ILE A 34 20.76 27.83 -3.82
C ILE A 34 20.41 26.34 -3.72
N VAL A 35 19.13 26.00 -3.54
CA VAL A 35 18.66 24.61 -3.43
C VAL A 35 19.01 23.80 -4.68
N ILE A 36 18.70 24.31 -5.88
CA ILE A 36 18.99 23.63 -7.15
C ILE A 36 20.48 23.38 -7.33
N SER A 37 21.33 24.33 -6.95
CA SER A 37 22.78 24.16 -7.06
C SER A 37 23.35 23.06 -6.13
N GLY A 38 22.61 22.68 -5.09
CA GLY A 38 22.97 21.62 -4.13
C GLY A 38 22.42 20.23 -4.50
N ILE A 39 21.57 20.11 -5.51
CA ILE A 39 21.00 18.83 -5.97
C ILE A 39 21.83 18.27 -7.11
N ASP A 40 22.09 16.94 -7.06
CA ASP A 40 22.77 16.25 -8.14
C ASP A 40 21.94 16.37 -9.43
N SER A 41 22.58 16.83 -10.51
CA SER A 41 21.94 17.04 -11.80
C SER A 41 21.33 15.75 -12.40
N THR A 42 21.85 14.59 -12.03
CA THR A 42 21.33 13.28 -12.50
C THR A 42 19.99 12.89 -11.85
N THR A 43 19.71 13.43 -10.68
CA THR A 43 18.46 13.18 -9.92
C THR A 43 17.46 14.33 -9.99
N LEU A 44 17.91 15.49 -10.49
CA LEU A 44 17.11 16.70 -10.49
C LEU A 44 15.79 16.52 -11.25
N ASP A 45 15.80 15.83 -12.39
CA ASP A 45 14.60 15.63 -13.21
C ASP A 45 13.53 14.77 -12.52
N SER A 46 13.94 13.83 -11.68
CA SER A 46 13.02 12.98 -10.91
C SER A 46 12.60 13.57 -9.57
N THR A 47 13.14 14.75 -9.19
CA THR A 47 12.91 15.35 -7.87
C THR A 47 11.76 16.36 -7.90
N GLU A 48 10.87 16.30 -6.92
CA GLU A 48 9.89 17.34 -6.62
C GLU A 48 10.42 18.29 -5.53
N ILE A 49 10.13 19.59 -5.69
CA ILE A 49 10.57 20.60 -4.73
C ILE A 49 9.38 21.47 -4.34
N PHE A 50 9.18 21.57 -3.04
CA PHE A 50 8.19 22.44 -2.43
C PHE A 50 8.91 23.53 -1.61
N VAL A 51 8.30 24.71 -1.48
CA VAL A 51 8.82 25.81 -0.67
C VAL A 51 7.71 26.40 0.18
N SER A 52 8.02 26.81 1.40
CA SER A 52 7.09 27.52 2.27
C SER A 52 6.52 28.77 1.59
N LYS A 53 5.21 29.03 1.76
CA LYS A 53 4.55 30.22 1.17
C LYS A 53 5.16 31.52 1.68
N GLN A 54 5.64 31.50 2.93
CA GLN A 54 6.25 32.64 3.62
C GLN A 54 7.55 32.21 4.28
N ILE A 55 8.37 33.20 4.64
CA ILE A 55 9.56 32.97 5.48
C ILE A 55 9.08 32.48 6.84
N LEU A 56 9.59 31.34 7.28
CA LEU A 56 9.37 30.84 8.63
C LEU A 56 10.06 31.75 9.62
N PRO A 57 9.39 32.18 10.70
CA PRO A 57 10.06 32.90 11.79
C PRO A 57 11.17 32.07 12.42
N ALA A 58 12.10 32.73 13.10
CA ALA A 58 13.12 32.09 13.92
C ALA A 58 12.48 31.12 14.94
N ASN A 59 13.13 29.99 15.20
CA ASN A 59 12.71 29.00 16.19
C ASN A 59 11.28 28.45 15.95
N THR A 60 10.85 28.39 14.68
CA THR A 60 9.57 27.76 14.32
C THR A 60 9.67 26.26 14.49
N VAL A 61 8.71 25.68 15.17
CA VAL A 61 8.61 24.22 15.28
C VAL A 61 8.13 23.65 13.94
N ILE A 62 8.91 22.74 13.38
CA ILE A 62 8.61 21.99 12.17
C ILE A 62 8.34 20.55 12.59
N GLU A 63 7.16 20.05 12.28
CA GLU A 63 6.77 18.66 12.57
C GLU A 63 7.01 17.80 11.33
N ILE A 64 7.74 16.69 11.50
CA ILE A 64 8.13 15.76 10.42
C ILE A 64 7.85 14.34 10.89
N GLY A 65 6.76 13.76 10.41
CA GLY A 65 6.31 12.47 10.91
C GLY A 65 6.01 12.53 12.41
N ASP A 66 6.70 11.72 13.21
CA ASP A 66 6.60 11.68 14.67
C ASP A 66 7.62 12.57 15.40
N LYS A 67 8.40 13.34 14.65
CA LYS A 67 9.48 14.20 15.19
C LYS A 67 9.16 15.67 15.04
N SER A 68 9.65 16.45 15.99
CA SER A 68 9.66 17.90 15.92
C SER A 68 11.10 18.39 15.89
N ILE A 69 11.37 19.36 15.02
CA ILE A 69 12.63 20.10 14.97
C ILE A 69 12.34 21.59 15.06
N GLU A 70 13.32 22.38 15.49
CA GLU A 70 13.22 23.83 15.45
C GLU A 70 13.98 24.38 14.25
N SER A 71 13.39 25.37 13.56
CA SER A 71 14.11 26.16 12.57
C SER A 71 15.23 26.98 13.25
N PRO A 72 16.23 27.45 12.47
CA PRO A 72 17.29 28.31 13.02
C PRO A 72 16.74 29.53 13.77
N ASP A 73 17.62 30.20 14.55
CA ASP A 73 17.30 31.41 15.28
C ASP A 73 17.19 32.68 14.40
N TYR A 74 17.04 32.46 13.09
CA TYR A 74 16.78 33.49 12.07
C TYR A 74 15.65 33.08 11.14
N GLY A 75 15.04 34.04 10.46
CA GLY A 75 13.98 33.76 9.47
C GLY A 75 14.50 32.97 8.27
N SER A 76 13.82 31.95 7.86
CA SER A 76 14.28 31.03 6.81
C SER A 76 13.20 30.66 5.79
N TRP A 77 13.58 30.52 4.51
CA TRP A 77 12.79 29.79 3.52
C TRP A 77 12.95 28.29 3.77
N MET A 78 11.87 27.57 3.96
CA MET A 78 11.89 26.12 4.11
C MET A 78 11.60 25.47 2.76
N PHE A 79 12.49 24.59 2.32
CA PHE A 79 12.29 23.74 1.15
C PHE A 79 12.16 22.29 1.60
N PHE A 80 11.24 21.59 0.97
CA PHE A 80 11.09 20.15 1.06
C PHE A 80 11.45 19.54 -0.30
N ILE A 81 12.37 18.59 -0.31
CA ILE A 81 12.95 17.98 -1.50
C ILE A 81 12.61 16.49 -1.50
N ASN A 82 11.64 16.13 -2.32
CA ASN A 82 11.20 14.77 -2.53
C ASN A 82 11.99 14.14 -3.69
N LYS A 83 12.92 13.26 -3.37
CA LYS A 83 13.78 12.58 -4.35
C LYS A 83 13.11 11.38 -5.02
N TYR A 84 12.05 10.86 -4.42
CA TYR A 84 11.37 9.64 -4.86
C TYR A 84 9.85 9.84 -4.91
N PRO A 85 9.34 10.70 -5.81
CA PRO A 85 7.92 11.06 -5.85
C PRO A 85 6.99 9.90 -6.23
N LEU A 86 7.54 8.79 -6.73
CA LEU A 86 6.77 7.56 -7.01
C LEU A 86 6.64 6.63 -5.81
N SER A 87 7.40 6.86 -4.73
CA SER A 87 7.30 6.04 -3.52
C SER A 87 6.12 6.47 -2.65
N ASN A 88 5.52 5.48 -2.00
CA ASN A 88 4.46 5.70 -1.02
C ASN A 88 5.09 6.00 0.34
N TRP A 89 5.51 7.18 0.58
CA TRP A 89 6.18 7.74 1.76
C TRP A 89 6.94 6.77 2.70
N GLY A 90 7.89 7.33 3.45
CA GLY A 90 8.88 6.59 4.20
C GLY A 90 10.17 6.38 3.42
N HIS A 91 10.46 7.27 2.47
CA HIS A 91 11.70 7.26 1.69
C HIS A 91 12.56 8.49 2.01
N SER A 92 13.84 8.40 1.67
CA SER A 92 14.79 9.50 1.92
C SER A 92 14.37 10.80 1.20
N CYS A 93 14.23 11.85 1.98
CA CYS A 93 13.97 13.20 1.53
C CYS A 93 14.81 14.20 2.33
N ASN A 94 14.92 15.42 1.83
CA ASN A 94 15.68 16.47 2.48
C ASN A 94 14.81 17.69 2.76
N TYR A 95 15.09 18.35 3.87
CA TYR A 95 14.65 19.71 4.14
C TYR A 95 15.86 20.62 4.04
N MET A 96 15.69 21.76 3.40
CA MET A 96 16.70 22.81 3.36
C MET A 96 16.10 24.10 3.90
N LEU A 97 16.68 24.62 4.95
CA LEU A 97 16.33 25.92 5.51
C LEU A 97 17.35 26.94 5.02
N ILE A 98 16.90 27.92 4.27
CA ILE A 98 17.75 28.95 3.67
C ILE A 98 17.51 30.27 4.43
N GLY A 99 18.52 30.76 5.14
CA GLY A 99 18.43 31.99 5.88
C GLY A 99 18.06 33.19 5.01
N SER A 100 16.95 33.85 5.32
CA SER A 100 16.39 34.94 4.51
C SER A 100 17.28 36.21 4.45
N ASN A 101 18.20 36.38 5.40
CA ASN A 101 19.06 37.56 5.45
C ASN A 101 20.55 37.24 5.22
N ASN A 102 20.96 35.99 5.44
CA ASN A 102 22.39 35.60 5.42
C ASN A 102 22.67 34.51 4.36
N GLY A 103 21.62 33.79 3.85
CA GLY A 103 21.77 32.71 2.90
C GLY A 103 22.41 31.45 3.49
N GLU A 104 22.50 31.35 4.80
CA GLU A 104 22.95 30.12 5.46
C GLU A 104 22.02 28.97 5.11
N VAL A 105 22.60 27.78 4.98
CA VAL A 105 21.91 26.59 4.54
C VAL A 105 21.99 25.51 5.61
N ASP A 106 20.86 25.17 6.21
CA ASP A 106 20.72 24.02 7.07
C ASP A 106 20.03 22.89 6.32
N ILE A 107 20.62 21.69 6.37
CA ILE A 107 20.08 20.49 5.70
C ILE A 107 19.68 19.49 6.76
N ILE A 108 18.43 19.02 6.66
CA ILE A 108 17.87 18.02 7.54
C ILE A 108 17.46 16.83 6.67
N GLU A 109 18.01 15.66 6.96
CA GLU A 109 17.62 14.40 6.32
C GLU A 109 16.47 13.77 7.07
N SER A 110 15.47 13.30 6.33
CA SER A 110 14.31 12.63 6.87
C SER A 110 13.82 11.52 5.92
N ASN A 111 12.95 10.69 6.43
CA ASN A 111 12.18 9.74 5.61
C ASN A 111 10.69 10.11 5.53
N PHE A 112 10.30 11.27 6.03
CA PHE A 112 8.89 11.68 6.13
C PHE A 112 8.68 13.05 5.53
N TYR A 113 7.47 13.28 4.98
CA TYR A 113 7.05 14.61 4.55
C TYR A 113 6.68 15.51 5.75
N PRO A 114 6.63 16.84 5.54
CA PRO A 114 6.30 17.76 6.62
C PRO A 114 4.81 17.67 6.97
N THR A 115 4.52 17.60 8.27
CA THR A 115 3.16 17.64 8.78
C THR A 115 2.78 19.03 9.27
N LYS A 116 3.78 19.83 9.68
CA LYS A 116 3.59 21.24 10.04
C LYS A 116 4.86 22.06 9.82
N PRO A 117 4.90 23.05 8.90
CA PRO A 117 3.83 23.31 7.92
C PRO A 117 3.59 22.10 7.02
N SER A 118 2.35 21.82 6.67
CA SER A 118 2.00 20.73 5.77
C SER A 118 2.37 21.06 4.33
N LEU A 119 2.38 20.05 3.44
CA LEU A 119 2.60 20.32 2.01
C LEU A 119 1.53 21.24 1.41
N ALA A 120 0.31 21.26 1.97
CA ALA A 120 -0.74 22.21 1.57
C ALA A 120 -0.38 23.68 1.91
N ASP A 121 0.50 23.90 2.89
CA ASP A 121 1.02 25.22 3.27
C ASP A 121 2.24 25.62 2.44
N MET A 122 2.68 24.80 1.52
CA MET A 122 3.84 25.02 0.65
C MET A 122 3.43 25.21 -0.80
N ASP A 123 4.29 25.84 -1.59
CA ASP A 123 4.15 25.94 -3.05
C ASP A 123 5.01 24.88 -3.71
N LYS A 124 4.44 24.03 -4.56
CA LYS A 124 5.22 23.14 -5.42
C LYS A 124 5.84 23.96 -6.53
N ILE A 125 7.16 24.12 -6.50
CA ILE A 125 7.91 24.96 -7.47
C ILE A 125 8.64 24.14 -8.53
N LYS A 126 8.78 22.84 -8.33
CA LYS A 126 9.32 21.91 -9.31
C LYS A 126 8.56 20.58 -9.24
N SER A 127 7.94 20.21 -10.35
CA SER A 127 7.41 18.85 -10.56
C SER A 127 8.53 17.96 -11.08
N SER A 128 8.47 16.67 -10.76
CA SER A 128 9.32 15.69 -11.43
C SER A 128 8.95 15.62 -12.91
N VAL A 129 9.93 15.35 -13.77
CA VAL A 129 9.69 15.10 -15.22
C VAL A 129 9.05 13.70 -15.41
N VAL A 130 9.10 12.85 -14.40
CA VAL A 130 8.24 11.67 -14.32
C VAL A 130 6.82 12.21 -14.14
N THR A 131 6.23 12.62 -15.26
CA THR A 131 4.84 13.06 -15.31
C THR A 131 3.99 11.86 -14.98
N PHE A 132 3.34 11.92 -13.81
CA PHE A 132 2.06 11.22 -13.69
C PHE A 132 1.21 11.76 -14.83
N ASP A 133 0.77 10.92 -15.75
CA ASP A 133 -0.30 11.33 -16.64
C ASP A 133 -1.59 11.37 -15.80
N GLU A 134 -1.70 12.44 -15.05
CA GLU A 134 -2.79 12.71 -14.11
C GLU A 134 -4.15 12.80 -14.84
N SER A 135 -4.12 12.94 -16.17
CA SER A 135 -5.34 12.98 -16.99
C SER A 135 -5.89 11.59 -17.30
N VAL A 136 -5.12 10.52 -17.05
CA VAL A 136 -5.57 9.16 -17.28
C VAL A 136 -6.21 8.61 -16.00
N PHE A 137 -7.41 9.10 -15.69
CA PHE A 137 -8.38 8.21 -15.06
C PHE A 137 -8.48 6.99 -15.97
N VAL A 138 -8.06 5.84 -15.46
CA VAL A 138 -8.46 4.60 -16.12
C VAL A 138 -9.97 4.63 -16.10
N LYS A 139 -10.58 4.90 -17.28
CA LYS A 139 -12.02 4.71 -17.40
C LYS A 139 -12.28 3.33 -16.84
N PRO A 140 -13.22 3.18 -15.89
CA PRO A 140 -13.61 1.88 -15.39
C PRO A 140 -13.71 0.94 -16.58
N MET A 141 -13.15 -0.26 -16.48
CA MET A 141 -13.16 -1.19 -17.60
C MET A 141 -14.59 -1.27 -18.10
N ALA A 142 -14.81 -0.94 -19.38
CA ALA A 142 -16.14 -0.97 -19.96
C ALA A 142 -16.76 -2.32 -19.60
N ARG A 143 -17.87 -2.28 -18.88
CA ARG A 143 -18.59 -3.48 -18.44
C ARG A 143 -18.56 -4.46 -19.60
N PRO A 144 -18.11 -5.72 -19.42
CA PRO A 144 -18.59 -6.77 -20.28
C PRO A 144 -20.11 -6.68 -20.17
N GLN A 145 -20.83 -6.47 -21.29
CA GLN A 145 -22.27 -6.60 -21.31
C GLN A 145 -22.60 -8.07 -21.00
N LEU A 146 -22.45 -8.46 -19.75
CA LEU A 146 -23.07 -9.65 -19.22
C LEU A 146 -24.56 -9.34 -19.25
N LEU A 147 -25.26 -10.02 -20.15
CA LEU A 147 -26.71 -10.19 -20.07
C LEU A 147 -27.05 -10.38 -18.59
N GLN A 148 -27.78 -9.42 -18.01
CA GLN A 148 -28.26 -9.48 -16.63
C GLN A 148 -29.27 -10.64 -16.49
N THR A 149 -28.77 -11.86 -16.46
CA THR A 149 -29.45 -12.90 -15.70
C THR A 149 -29.25 -12.48 -14.26
N LYS A 150 -30.34 -12.32 -13.52
CA LYS A 150 -30.39 -11.94 -12.12
C LYS A 150 -29.31 -12.71 -11.35
N ALA A 151 -28.13 -12.10 -11.19
CA ALA A 151 -27.01 -12.72 -10.52
C ALA A 151 -27.42 -12.89 -9.05
N THR A 152 -27.44 -14.12 -8.57
CA THR A 152 -27.55 -14.37 -7.14
C THR A 152 -26.18 -14.04 -6.55
N TYR A 153 -26.09 -12.89 -5.90
CA TYR A 153 -24.89 -12.51 -5.16
C TYR A 153 -24.65 -13.52 -4.02
N ASP A 154 -23.37 -13.76 -3.73
CA ASP A 154 -23.02 -14.58 -2.58
C ASP A 154 -23.18 -13.76 -1.30
N SER A 155 -24.20 -14.08 -0.54
CA SER A 155 -24.61 -13.31 0.64
C SER A 155 -23.64 -13.38 1.82
N ASN A 156 -22.62 -14.24 1.77
CA ASN A 156 -21.66 -14.46 2.84
C ASN A 156 -20.26 -13.88 2.55
N LYS A 157 -20.12 -13.04 1.53
CA LYS A 157 -18.87 -12.34 1.21
C LYS A 157 -18.98 -10.85 1.54
N TYR A 158 -18.02 -10.35 2.27
CA TYR A 158 -17.93 -8.96 2.72
C TYR A 158 -16.56 -8.40 2.37
N ALA A 159 -16.48 -7.09 2.13
CA ALA A 159 -15.23 -6.42 1.89
C ALA A 159 -15.18 -5.04 2.54
N VAL A 160 -13.97 -4.62 2.92
CA VAL A 160 -13.65 -3.24 3.33
C VAL A 160 -12.46 -2.77 2.49
N ILE A 161 -12.64 -1.68 1.77
CA ILE A 161 -11.61 -1.01 0.99
C ILE A 161 -11.27 0.30 1.69
N ILE A 162 -10.00 0.52 2.02
CA ILE A 162 -9.54 1.70 2.75
C ILE A 162 -8.42 2.37 1.98
N SER A 163 -8.60 3.66 1.64
CA SER A 163 -7.53 4.54 1.17
C SER A 163 -7.54 5.81 2.00
N GLY A 164 -6.44 6.08 2.70
CA GLY A 164 -6.37 7.18 3.64
C GLY A 164 -6.40 8.55 3.00
N GLY A 165 -5.65 8.74 1.93
CA GLY A 165 -5.50 10.00 1.21
C GLY A 165 -4.52 10.99 1.86
N GLY A 166 -4.19 10.84 3.15
CA GLY A 166 -3.37 11.80 3.88
C GLY A 166 -3.98 13.19 3.86
N ASN A 167 -3.60 14.00 2.88
CA ASN A 167 -4.15 15.32 2.59
C ASN A 167 -4.17 15.59 1.07
N PRO A 168 -4.80 16.67 0.58
CA PRO A 168 -4.92 16.94 -0.87
C PRO A 168 -3.58 16.95 -1.62
N SER A 169 -2.48 17.31 -0.99
CA SER A 169 -1.18 17.43 -1.68
C SER A 169 -0.51 16.07 -1.94
N VAL A 170 -0.88 15.04 -1.19
CA VAL A 170 -0.28 13.70 -1.23
C VAL A 170 -1.25 12.59 -1.59
N ASN A 171 -2.54 12.88 -1.69
CA ASN A 171 -3.53 11.92 -2.16
C ASN A 171 -3.41 11.75 -3.68
N TYR A 172 -2.64 10.77 -4.09
CA TYR A 172 -2.35 10.53 -5.50
C TYR A 172 -3.48 9.78 -6.21
N PRO A 173 -3.76 10.09 -7.50
CA PRO A 173 -4.79 9.39 -8.28
C PRO A 173 -4.63 7.87 -8.32
N ARG A 174 -3.41 7.34 -8.21
CA ARG A 174 -3.15 5.90 -8.21
C ARG A 174 -3.89 5.16 -7.09
N TYR A 175 -4.04 5.76 -5.91
CA TYR A 175 -4.76 5.15 -4.79
C TYR A 175 -6.24 4.95 -5.12
N TRP A 176 -6.83 5.93 -5.79
CA TRP A 176 -8.17 5.79 -6.33
C TRP A 176 -8.25 4.69 -7.40
N ASN A 177 -7.27 4.62 -8.31
CA ASN A 177 -7.21 3.60 -9.36
C ASN A 177 -7.10 2.19 -8.78
N ASP A 178 -6.26 1.99 -7.75
CA ASP A 178 -6.12 0.73 -7.04
C ASP A 178 -7.44 0.31 -6.38
N CYS A 179 -8.09 1.22 -5.64
CA CYS A 179 -9.38 0.99 -5.02
C CYS A 179 -10.47 0.66 -6.03
N SER A 180 -10.55 1.42 -7.14
CA SER A 180 -11.48 1.18 -8.24
C SER A 180 -11.28 -0.19 -8.86
N SER A 181 -10.02 -0.58 -9.13
CA SER A 181 -9.67 -1.88 -9.70
C SER A 181 -10.08 -3.04 -8.78
N ILE A 182 -9.80 -2.93 -7.48
CA ILE A 182 -10.22 -3.91 -6.47
C ILE A 182 -11.75 -3.97 -6.36
N TYR A 183 -12.43 -2.82 -6.28
CA TYR A 183 -13.89 -2.74 -6.18
C TYR A 183 -14.57 -3.46 -7.36
N GLN A 184 -14.15 -3.13 -8.59
CA GLN A 184 -14.65 -3.76 -9.80
C GLN A 184 -14.34 -5.27 -9.85
N THR A 185 -13.14 -5.67 -9.37
CA THR A 185 -12.76 -7.07 -9.25
C THR A 185 -13.74 -7.84 -8.36
N LEU A 186 -14.04 -7.31 -7.18
CA LEU A 186 -14.98 -7.94 -6.25
C LEU A 186 -16.36 -8.07 -6.84
N LEU A 187 -16.88 -7.05 -7.49
CA LEU A 187 -18.21 -7.03 -8.08
C LEU A 187 -18.31 -7.95 -9.29
N TYR A 188 -17.44 -7.74 -10.28
CA TYR A 188 -17.65 -8.31 -11.63
C TYR A 188 -16.95 -9.64 -11.86
N THR A 189 -15.85 -9.88 -11.14
CA THR A 189 -15.14 -11.16 -11.25
C THR A 189 -15.58 -12.14 -10.17
N TYR A 190 -15.81 -11.65 -8.95
CA TYR A 190 -16.09 -12.51 -7.79
C TYR A 190 -17.51 -12.41 -7.26
N ASN A 191 -18.39 -11.67 -7.93
CA ASN A 191 -19.84 -11.61 -7.65
C ASN A 191 -20.18 -11.21 -6.19
N TYR A 192 -19.42 -10.25 -5.62
CA TYR A 192 -19.80 -9.66 -4.34
C TYR A 192 -21.06 -8.80 -4.51
N ASP A 193 -21.87 -8.76 -3.46
CA ASP A 193 -22.95 -7.77 -3.38
C ASP A 193 -22.35 -6.40 -3.03
N SER A 194 -22.67 -5.35 -3.79
CA SER A 194 -22.20 -4.00 -3.51
C SER A 194 -22.63 -3.51 -2.11
N ALA A 195 -23.76 -3.99 -1.60
CA ALA A 195 -24.20 -3.72 -0.22
C ALA A 195 -23.31 -4.36 0.85
N HIS A 196 -22.44 -5.29 0.49
CA HIS A 196 -21.48 -5.95 1.36
C HIS A 196 -20.05 -5.41 1.19
N ILE A 197 -19.84 -4.43 0.32
CA ILE A 197 -18.55 -3.75 0.15
C ILE A 197 -18.64 -2.37 0.81
N THR A 198 -17.80 -2.12 1.79
CA THR A 198 -17.66 -0.80 2.40
C THR A 198 -16.40 -0.12 1.90
N VAL A 199 -16.54 1.07 1.31
CA VAL A 199 -15.42 1.89 0.83
C VAL A 199 -15.26 3.11 1.74
N ILE A 200 -14.07 3.26 2.28
CA ILE A 200 -13.65 4.32 3.20
C ILE A 200 -12.45 5.01 2.55
N MET A 201 -12.64 6.22 2.05
CA MET A 201 -11.61 6.87 1.22
C MET A 201 -11.54 8.37 1.48
N SER A 202 -10.32 8.89 1.61
CA SER A 202 -9.98 10.32 1.68
C SER A 202 -10.94 11.11 2.58
N ASP A 203 -11.55 12.19 2.08
CA ASP A 203 -12.55 12.99 2.80
C ASP A 203 -14.00 12.43 2.69
N GLY A 204 -14.16 11.23 2.12
CA GLY A 204 -15.44 10.53 1.99
C GLY A 204 -16.30 11.07 0.85
N THR A 205 -17.50 11.48 1.19
CA THR A 205 -18.48 11.99 0.21
C THR A 205 -18.42 13.51 0.02
N SER A 206 -17.38 14.16 0.53
CA SER A 206 -17.20 15.61 0.35
C SER A 206 -16.92 15.95 -1.12
N SER A 207 -17.36 17.12 -1.55
CA SER A 207 -17.04 17.65 -2.88
C SER A 207 -15.82 18.59 -2.88
N ASN A 208 -15.13 18.69 -1.75
CA ASN A 208 -13.92 19.49 -1.66
C ASN A 208 -12.79 18.87 -2.48
N ILE A 209 -11.79 19.68 -2.78
CA ILE A 209 -10.55 19.17 -3.39
C ILE A 209 -9.87 18.25 -2.38
N ASP A 210 -9.69 17.00 -2.76
CA ASP A 210 -9.05 15.98 -1.93
C ASP A 210 -7.89 15.25 -2.63
N ARG A 211 -7.60 15.57 -3.91
CA ARG A 211 -6.51 14.96 -4.68
C ARG A 211 -5.40 15.92 -5.04
N SER A 212 -4.21 15.37 -5.24
CA SER A 212 -3.00 16.11 -5.65
C SER A 212 -3.11 16.76 -7.04
N THR A 213 -4.09 16.35 -7.84
CA THR A 213 -4.47 16.94 -9.13
C THR A 213 -5.29 18.23 -9.00
N GLY A 214 -5.74 18.58 -7.82
CA GLY A 214 -6.52 19.78 -7.57
C GLY A 214 -8.02 19.61 -7.84
N ASP A 215 -8.51 18.38 -7.81
CA ASP A 215 -9.93 18.04 -7.95
C ASP A 215 -10.40 17.11 -6.81
N SER A 216 -11.68 16.81 -6.78
CA SER A 216 -12.27 15.87 -5.84
C SER A 216 -12.23 14.46 -6.40
N SER A 217 -11.99 13.47 -5.55
CA SER A 217 -12.08 12.05 -5.89
C SER A 217 -13.47 11.70 -6.44
N PRO A 218 -13.56 11.02 -7.60
CA PRO A 218 -14.85 10.50 -8.05
C PRO A 218 -15.42 9.51 -7.06
N LEU A 219 -16.69 9.67 -6.71
CA LEU A 219 -17.37 8.82 -5.74
C LEU A 219 -17.78 7.45 -6.31
N ASP A 220 -17.90 7.36 -7.63
CA ASP A 220 -18.31 6.20 -8.41
C ASP A 220 -17.05 5.46 -8.90
N LEU A 221 -16.74 4.33 -8.27
CA LEU A 221 -15.52 3.56 -8.54
C LEU A 221 -15.64 2.63 -9.77
N ASP A 222 -16.86 2.35 -10.24
CA ASP A 222 -17.09 1.42 -11.35
C ASP A 222 -17.76 2.07 -12.57
N GLY A 223 -18.06 3.36 -12.51
CA GLY A 223 -18.66 4.12 -13.60
C GLY A 223 -20.13 3.80 -13.87
N ASN A 224 -20.85 3.27 -12.88
CA ASN A 224 -22.25 2.88 -13.03
C ASN A 224 -23.26 4.02 -12.77
N GLY A 225 -22.78 5.18 -12.31
CA GLY A 225 -23.58 6.34 -11.94
C GLY A 225 -24.07 6.34 -10.49
N THR A 226 -23.63 5.37 -9.68
CA THR A 226 -23.94 5.28 -8.26
C THR A 226 -22.67 5.54 -7.45
N ASN A 227 -22.79 6.28 -6.36
CA ASN A 227 -21.65 6.51 -5.46
C ASN A 227 -21.32 5.24 -4.68
N ASP A 228 -20.05 4.87 -4.68
CA ASP A 228 -19.51 3.69 -3.98
C ASP A 228 -18.76 4.05 -2.70
N ILE A 229 -18.14 5.25 -2.66
CA ILE A 229 -17.46 5.76 -1.47
C ILE A 229 -18.53 6.16 -0.44
N GLN A 230 -18.43 5.58 0.77
CA GLN A 230 -19.43 5.80 1.83
C GLN A 230 -18.92 6.70 2.96
N PHE A 231 -17.64 6.61 3.30
CA PHE A 231 -17.11 7.27 4.50
C PHE A 231 -15.74 7.89 4.24
N ALA A 232 -15.47 8.98 4.96
CA ALA A 232 -14.12 9.52 5.06
C ALA A 232 -13.19 8.56 5.82
N ALA A 233 -11.92 8.52 5.40
CA ALA A 233 -10.90 7.65 5.96
C ALA A 233 -10.38 8.20 7.29
N THR A 234 -11.19 8.11 8.31
CA THR A 234 -10.85 8.44 9.69
C THR A 234 -10.81 7.18 10.56
N SER A 235 -10.00 7.18 11.61
CA SER A 235 -9.90 6.08 12.56
C SER A 235 -11.27 5.74 13.16
N ASN A 236 -12.12 6.74 13.41
CA ASN A 236 -13.46 6.54 13.96
C ASN A 236 -14.40 5.81 13.00
N ASN A 237 -14.39 6.17 11.70
CA ASN A 237 -15.23 5.51 10.69
C ASN A 237 -14.78 4.06 10.47
N ILE A 238 -13.46 3.84 10.43
CA ILE A 238 -12.87 2.50 10.32
C ILE A 238 -13.26 1.66 11.52
N LYS A 239 -13.06 2.16 12.76
CA LYS A 239 -13.44 1.47 13.98
C LYS A 239 -14.94 1.11 14.01
N THR A 240 -15.80 2.05 13.62
CA THR A 240 -17.25 1.85 13.56
C THR A 240 -17.61 0.76 12.56
N THR A 241 -17.00 0.78 11.37
CA THR A 241 -17.19 -0.25 10.34
C THR A 241 -16.79 -1.63 10.85
N PHE A 242 -15.60 -1.77 11.43
CA PHE A 242 -15.15 -3.06 11.96
C PHE A 242 -15.97 -3.52 13.17
N SER A 243 -16.44 -2.62 14.03
CA SER A 243 -17.35 -2.95 15.13
C SER A 243 -18.70 -3.48 14.62
N ASN A 244 -19.24 -2.87 13.58
CA ASN A 244 -20.46 -3.32 12.92
C ASN A 244 -20.28 -4.71 12.27
N LEU A 245 -19.14 -4.94 11.60
CA LEU A 245 -18.82 -6.24 11.03
C LEU A 245 -18.64 -7.31 12.11
N ALA A 246 -17.98 -6.98 13.23
CA ALA A 246 -17.80 -7.90 14.35
C ALA A 246 -19.14 -8.32 15.00
N SER A 247 -20.13 -7.44 14.99
CA SER A 247 -21.47 -7.76 15.49
C SER A 247 -22.34 -8.57 14.51
N ARG A 248 -22.00 -8.53 13.20
CA ARG A 248 -22.85 -9.08 12.13
C ARG A 248 -22.29 -10.36 11.51
N LEU A 249 -20.98 -10.44 11.31
CA LEU A 249 -20.34 -11.57 10.65
C LEU A 249 -20.28 -12.79 11.58
N THR A 250 -20.44 -13.95 10.95
CA THR A 250 -20.42 -15.26 11.60
C THR A 250 -19.32 -16.15 11.01
N SER A 251 -19.11 -17.33 11.59
CA SER A 251 -18.17 -18.33 11.10
C SER A 251 -18.52 -18.91 9.71
N ASN A 252 -19.59 -18.44 9.07
CA ASN A 252 -19.95 -18.79 7.69
C ASN A 252 -19.51 -17.72 6.68
N ASP A 253 -19.11 -16.54 7.15
CA ASP A 253 -18.85 -15.37 6.33
C ASP A 253 -17.37 -15.20 6.04
N TYR A 254 -17.04 -14.66 4.88
CA TYR A 254 -15.69 -14.30 4.45
C TYR A 254 -15.52 -12.79 4.46
N LEU A 255 -14.36 -12.31 4.89
CA LEU A 255 -14.03 -10.90 4.87
C LEU A 255 -12.77 -10.67 4.04
N PHE A 256 -12.84 -9.78 3.07
CA PHE A 256 -11.70 -9.23 2.36
C PHE A 256 -11.42 -7.80 2.87
N ILE A 257 -10.17 -7.51 3.16
CA ILE A 257 -9.72 -6.18 3.58
C ILE A 257 -8.61 -5.74 2.64
N PHE A 258 -8.81 -4.59 2.02
CA PHE A 258 -7.81 -3.95 1.17
C PHE A 258 -7.43 -2.59 1.75
N THR A 259 -6.14 -2.30 1.83
CA THR A 259 -5.64 -0.99 2.25
C THR A 259 -4.56 -0.50 1.30
N ILE A 260 -4.64 0.76 0.93
CA ILE A 260 -3.65 1.46 0.12
C ILE A 260 -3.55 2.89 0.58
N ASP A 261 -2.43 3.48 0.53
CA ASP A 261 -2.07 4.88 0.70
C ASP A 261 -0.62 5.01 1.19
N HIS A 262 -0.31 6.13 1.83
CA HIS A 262 0.93 6.30 2.56
C HIS A 262 0.98 5.39 3.79
N GLY A 263 2.14 4.86 4.06
CA GLY A 263 2.46 4.17 5.30
C GLY A 263 3.54 4.92 6.08
N ASN A 264 3.50 4.74 7.40
CA ASN A 264 4.42 5.38 8.33
C ASN A 264 4.78 4.41 9.46
N TYR A 265 5.65 4.81 10.38
CA TYR A 265 5.93 4.11 11.63
C TYR A 265 6.29 5.10 12.73
N ASP A 266 6.03 4.76 13.99
CA ASP A 266 6.44 5.56 15.14
C ASP A 266 7.89 5.27 15.56
N SER A 267 8.38 6.02 16.55
CA SER A 267 9.73 5.84 17.11
C SER A 267 9.99 4.47 17.72
N SER A 268 8.94 3.70 18.01
CA SER A 268 9.00 2.32 18.49
C SER A 268 8.98 1.29 17.35
N GLY A 269 8.87 1.75 16.08
CA GLY A 269 8.79 0.90 14.90
C GLY A 269 7.41 0.26 14.68
N ASN A 270 6.34 0.82 15.27
CA ASN A 270 4.98 0.37 15.06
C ASN A 270 4.43 0.98 13.77
N SER A 271 4.21 0.15 12.75
CA SER A 271 3.74 0.59 11.44
C SER A 271 2.32 1.14 11.48
N SER A 272 2.02 2.08 10.60
CA SER A 272 0.70 2.68 10.45
C SER A 272 0.29 2.86 8.99
N LEU A 273 -1.02 2.95 8.75
CA LEU A 273 -1.64 3.48 7.56
C LEU A 273 -1.94 4.96 7.81
N THR A 274 -1.53 5.84 6.91
CA THR A 274 -1.87 7.26 6.97
C THR A 274 -3.30 7.44 6.47
N LEU A 275 -4.13 8.07 7.29
CA LEU A 275 -5.53 8.38 7.01
C LEU A 275 -5.71 9.84 6.62
N TRP A 276 -6.95 10.25 6.33
CA TRP A 276 -7.29 11.63 6.01
C TRP A 276 -6.92 12.60 7.14
N ASN A 277 -6.47 13.80 6.77
CA ASN A 277 -5.88 14.81 7.67
C ASN A 277 -4.60 14.33 8.37
N ASP A 278 -3.81 13.50 7.71
CA ASP A 278 -2.53 12.98 8.21
C ASP A 278 -2.64 12.18 9.53
N GLU A 279 -3.84 11.67 9.83
CA GLU A 279 -4.05 10.77 10.97
C GLU A 279 -3.32 9.45 10.75
N ASN A 280 -2.64 8.91 11.75
CA ASN A 280 -1.97 7.61 11.68
C ASN A 280 -2.79 6.51 12.36
N LEU A 281 -3.21 5.50 11.59
CA LEU A 281 -3.83 4.29 12.12
C LEU A 281 -2.76 3.22 12.33
N TYR A 282 -2.28 3.09 13.54
CA TYR A 282 -1.24 2.13 13.89
C TYR A 282 -1.74 0.69 13.86
N ALA A 283 -0.84 -0.24 13.50
CA ALA A 283 -1.10 -1.69 13.46
C ALA A 283 -1.62 -2.22 14.81
N SER A 284 -1.07 -1.70 15.92
CA SER A 284 -1.50 -2.02 17.28
C SER A 284 -2.96 -1.63 17.60
N THR A 285 -3.49 -0.61 16.91
CA THR A 285 -4.87 -0.15 17.04
C THR A 285 -5.81 -0.88 16.07
N PHE A 286 -5.37 -1.07 14.83
CA PHE A 286 -6.17 -1.68 13.77
C PHE A 286 -6.41 -3.18 13.99
N ALA A 287 -5.35 -3.92 14.32
CA ALA A 287 -5.42 -5.38 14.40
C ALA A 287 -6.42 -5.89 15.46
N PRO A 288 -6.57 -5.32 16.65
CA PRO A 288 -7.63 -5.70 17.60
C PRO A 288 -9.03 -5.61 17.02
N TRP A 289 -9.34 -4.60 16.19
CA TRP A 289 -10.66 -4.46 15.57
C TRP A 289 -10.94 -5.59 14.58
N VAL A 290 -9.93 -5.93 13.76
CA VAL A 290 -10.02 -7.04 12.80
C VAL A 290 -10.10 -8.39 13.52
N ASN A 291 -9.27 -8.59 14.55
CA ASN A 291 -9.21 -9.85 15.31
C ASN A 291 -10.51 -10.13 16.10
N ALA A 292 -11.34 -9.10 16.37
CA ALA A 292 -12.63 -9.27 17.01
C ALA A 292 -13.70 -9.86 16.08
N ILE A 293 -13.46 -9.92 14.75
CA ILE A 293 -14.46 -10.37 13.79
C ILE A 293 -14.50 -11.90 13.73
N ASN A 294 -15.68 -12.47 13.90
CA ASN A 294 -15.89 -13.91 13.86
C ASN A 294 -16.20 -14.40 12.43
N ALA A 295 -15.39 -14.01 11.44
CA ALA A 295 -15.50 -14.56 10.10
C ALA A 295 -14.94 -16.00 10.02
N LYS A 296 -15.29 -16.72 8.96
CA LYS A 296 -14.71 -18.02 8.62
C LYS A 296 -13.25 -17.89 8.22
N ALA A 297 -12.97 -16.89 7.38
CA ALA A 297 -11.63 -16.49 7.01
C ALA A 297 -11.59 -14.99 6.66
N ILE A 298 -10.43 -14.37 6.88
CA ILE A 298 -10.16 -12.96 6.59
C ILE A 298 -8.93 -12.91 5.68
N ASN A 299 -9.08 -12.34 4.49
CA ASN A 299 -7.98 -12.09 3.57
C ASN A 299 -7.65 -10.60 3.57
N ILE A 300 -6.41 -10.25 3.89
CA ILE A 300 -5.94 -8.86 3.99
C ILE A 300 -4.87 -8.63 2.94
N VAL A 301 -5.01 -7.53 2.19
CA VAL A 301 -4.00 -7.05 1.23
C VAL A 301 -3.68 -5.60 1.55
N MET A 302 -2.42 -5.31 1.80
CA MET A 302 -1.94 -4.00 2.22
C MET A 302 -0.86 -3.48 1.27
N GLY A 303 -1.14 -2.38 0.56
CA GLY A 303 -0.24 -1.79 -0.42
C GLY A 303 0.67 -0.68 0.12
N GLN A 304 0.40 -0.14 1.31
CA GLN A 304 1.15 1.00 1.86
C GLN A 304 2.58 0.63 2.29
N CYS A 305 3.46 1.63 2.40
CA CYS A 305 4.80 1.52 2.98
C CYS A 305 4.75 0.87 4.37
N PHE A 306 5.80 0.12 4.72
CA PHE A 306 5.97 -0.52 6.04
C PHE A 306 4.85 -1.49 6.42
N SER A 307 4.03 -1.89 5.44
CA SER A 307 2.86 -2.75 5.66
C SER A 307 3.19 -4.09 6.31
N GLY A 308 4.38 -4.63 6.11
CA GLY A 308 4.86 -5.85 6.77
C GLY A 308 4.86 -5.81 8.30
N GLY A 309 4.89 -4.61 8.89
CA GLY A 309 4.78 -4.44 10.35
C GLY A 309 3.42 -4.84 10.91
N PHE A 310 2.37 -4.87 10.10
CA PHE A 310 1.05 -5.34 10.51
C PHE A 310 1.00 -6.87 10.71
N ILE A 311 1.83 -7.63 10.02
CA ILE A 311 1.81 -9.11 10.04
C ILE A 311 1.92 -9.66 11.46
N SER A 312 2.80 -9.08 12.28
CA SER A 312 3.06 -9.59 13.63
C SER A 312 1.82 -9.59 14.53
N TYR A 313 0.87 -8.70 14.28
CA TYR A 313 -0.36 -8.55 15.05
C TYR A 313 -1.46 -9.56 14.67
N PHE A 314 -1.27 -10.28 13.56
CA PHE A 314 -2.21 -11.29 13.07
C PHE A 314 -1.74 -12.73 13.25
N LYS A 315 -0.48 -12.96 13.69
CA LYS A 315 0.12 -14.30 13.81
C LYS A 315 -0.63 -15.25 14.74
N ASN A 316 -1.42 -14.71 15.67
CA ASN A 316 -2.20 -15.54 16.60
C ASN A 316 -3.64 -15.76 16.14
N ASN A 317 -4.04 -15.22 14.97
CA ASN A 317 -5.37 -15.41 14.44
C ASN A 317 -5.34 -16.46 13.29
N PRO A 318 -5.81 -17.70 13.51
CA PRO A 318 -5.74 -18.75 12.51
C PRO A 318 -6.68 -18.51 11.31
N LYS A 319 -7.52 -17.48 11.38
CA LYS A 319 -8.48 -17.14 10.31
C LYS A 319 -7.96 -16.07 9.36
N VAL A 320 -6.76 -15.53 9.60
CA VAL A 320 -6.19 -14.42 8.81
C VAL A 320 -5.14 -14.92 7.84
N SER A 321 -5.27 -14.51 6.59
CA SER A 321 -4.22 -14.47 5.57
C SER A 321 -3.93 -13.01 5.25
N ILE A 322 -2.67 -12.60 5.29
CA ILE A 322 -2.25 -11.23 5.03
C ILE A 322 -1.09 -11.18 4.04
N SER A 323 -1.23 -10.37 3.00
CA SER A 323 -0.20 -10.03 2.02
C SER A 323 0.10 -8.54 2.09
N THR A 324 1.36 -8.17 2.05
CA THR A 324 1.82 -6.79 2.19
C THR A 324 2.82 -6.44 1.10
N ALA A 325 2.80 -5.21 0.60
CA ALA A 325 3.68 -4.75 -0.47
C ALA A 325 5.15 -4.69 -0.06
N SER A 326 5.43 -4.46 1.22
CA SER A 326 6.79 -4.24 1.70
C SER A 326 7.01 -4.84 3.08
N THR A 327 8.27 -4.92 3.51
CA THR A 327 8.62 -5.26 4.89
C THR A 327 8.23 -4.14 5.85
N LYS A 328 8.40 -4.37 7.15
CA LYS A 328 8.21 -3.32 8.18
C LYS A 328 9.22 -2.18 8.11
N ASP A 329 10.31 -2.34 7.38
CA ASP A 329 11.44 -1.40 7.31
C ASP A 329 11.61 -0.80 5.89
N GLN A 330 10.67 -1.07 4.97
CA GLN A 330 10.78 -0.66 3.58
C GLN A 330 9.56 0.14 3.11
N PRO A 331 9.76 1.15 2.24
CA PRO A 331 8.66 1.75 1.49
C PRO A 331 8.10 0.78 0.45
N SER A 332 6.88 1.02 0.03
CA SER A 332 6.29 0.49 -1.20
C SER A 332 6.31 1.54 -2.31
N SER A 333 6.13 1.13 -3.55
CA SER A 333 6.32 1.99 -4.71
C SER A 333 5.23 1.83 -5.75
N SER A 334 4.95 2.91 -6.49
CA SER A 334 4.09 2.84 -7.65
C SER A 334 4.80 2.23 -8.86
N MET A 335 4.01 1.77 -9.83
CA MET A 335 4.49 1.46 -11.17
C MET A 335 5.24 2.65 -11.79
N SER A 336 6.08 2.39 -12.78
CA SER A 336 6.91 3.43 -13.41
C SER A 336 6.09 4.50 -14.14
N ASP A 337 4.85 4.21 -14.51
CA ASP A 337 3.91 5.16 -15.11
C ASP A 337 3.06 5.90 -14.08
N GLY A 338 3.22 5.58 -12.78
CA GLY A 338 2.54 6.22 -11.66
C GLY A 338 1.04 5.96 -11.54
N ARG A 339 0.47 5.06 -12.37
CA ARG A 339 -0.98 4.84 -12.43
C ARG A 339 -1.53 3.92 -11.34
N TYR A 340 -0.70 3.04 -10.82
CA TYR A 340 -1.03 2.05 -9.79
C TYR A 340 0.16 1.85 -8.87
N ASP A 341 -0.07 1.29 -7.70
CA ASP A 341 0.99 0.72 -6.87
C ASP A 341 1.40 -0.65 -7.41
N GLU A 342 2.71 -0.93 -7.49
CA GLU A 342 3.22 -2.05 -8.28
C GLU A 342 2.79 -3.41 -7.72
N PHE A 343 2.97 -3.63 -6.42
CA PHE A 343 2.51 -4.86 -5.77
C PHE A 343 0.99 -5.06 -5.92
N VAL A 344 0.20 -4.00 -5.68
CA VAL A 344 -1.27 -4.02 -5.76
C VAL A 344 -1.73 -4.31 -7.18
N TYR A 345 -1.09 -3.67 -8.17
CA TYR A 345 -1.38 -3.93 -9.58
C TYR A 345 -1.25 -5.40 -9.92
N TYR A 346 -0.10 -6.01 -9.61
CA TYR A 346 0.15 -7.42 -9.95
C TYR A 346 -0.70 -8.38 -9.11
N TRP A 347 -0.99 -8.03 -7.85
CA TRP A 347 -1.91 -8.82 -7.04
C TRP A 347 -3.33 -8.83 -7.67
N THR A 348 -3.79 -7.68 -8.12
CA THR A 348 -5.09 -7.53 -8.79
C THR A 348 -5.08 -8.22 -10.15
N GLU A 349 -4.00 -8.09 -10.92
CA GLU A 349 -3.84 -8.79 -12.20
C GLU A 349 -3.92 -10.31 -12.01
N ALA A 350 -3.30 -10.85 -10.98
CA ALA A 350 -3.32 -12.29 -10.68
C ALA A 350 -4.74 -12.84 -10.57
N VAL A 351 -5.64 -12.09 -9.96
CA VAL A 351 -7.03 -12.51 -9.68
C VAL A 351 -8.05 -12.06 -10.72
N THR A 352 -7.67 -11.24 -11.71
CA THR A 352 -8.60 -10.69 -12.72
C THR A 352 -8.27 -11.07 -14.15
N LYS A 353 -6.99 -11.07 -14.49
CA LYS A 353 -6.55 -11.27 -15.87
C LYS A 353 -6.54 -12.75 -16.24
N LYS A 354 -7.23 -13.08 -17.32
CA LYS A 354 -7.21 -14.43 -17.87
C LYS A 354 -6.03 -14.63 -18.80
N ALA A 355 -5.33 -15.75 -18.63
CA ALA A 355 -4.36 -16.27 -19.58
C ALA A 355 -5.06 -16.85 -20.82
N SER A 356 -4.28 -17.16 -21.86
CA SER A 356 -4.79 -17.85 -23.07
C SER A 356 -5.42 -19.20 -22.77
N SER A 357 -5.06 -19.83 -21.66
CA SER A 357 -5.67 -21.08 -21.15
C SER A 357 -7.11 -20.89 -20.65
N GLY A 358 -7.55 -19.64 -20.43
CA GLY A 358 -8.86 -19.30 -19.84
C GLY A 358 -8.87 -19.21 -18.32
N TYR A 359 -7.81 -19.66 -17.65
CA TYR A 359 -7.61 -19.48 -16.21
C TYR A 359 -7.06 -18.10 -15.88
N MET A 360 -7.18 -17.65 -14.63
CA MET A 360 -6.53 -16.41 -14.18
C MET A 360 -5.00 -16.57 -14.25
N VAL A 361 -4.28 -15.49 -14.49
CA VAL A 361 -2.82 -15.56 -14.60
C VAL A 361 -2.14 -15.95 -13.28
N GLY A 362 -2.80 -15.69 -12.14
CA GLY A 362 -2.36 -16.15 -10.83
C GLY A 362 -2.71 -17.59 -10.52
N ASP A 363 -3.64 -18.21 -11.23
CA ASP A 363 -4.03 -19.62 -11.05
C ASP A 363 -3.00 -20.55 -11.70
N VAL A 364 -1.91 -20.78 -10.99
CA VAL A 364 -0.74 -21.51 -11.48
C VAL A 364 -1.05 -22.98 -11.71
N ASN A 365 -1.90 -23.55 -10.87
CA ASN A 365 -2.25 -24.97 -10.93
C ASN A 365 -3.47 -25.26 -11.85
N GLN A 366 -4.08 -24.20 -12.40
CA GLN A 366 -5.22 -24.23 -13.34
C GLN A 366 -6.46 -24.97 -12.80
N ASP A 367 -6.74 -24.77 -11.53
CA ASP A 367 -7.88 -25.39 -10.85
C ASP A 367 -9.13 -24.47 -10.78
N ALA A 368 -9.08 -23.34 -11.47
CA ALA A 368 -10.09 -22.28 -11.51
C ALA A 368 -10.25 -21.50 -10.19
N PHE A 369 -9.24 -21.59 -9.30
CA PHE A 369 -9.20 -20.92 -8.04
C PHE A 369 -7.87 -20.17 -7.90
N THR A 370 -7.86 -18.85 -7.91
CA THR A 370 -6.65 -18.09 -7.57
C THR A 370 -6.66 -17.85 -6.07
N THR A 371 -5.87 -18.60 -5.36
CA THR A 371 -5.77 -18.50 -3.90
C THR A 371 -5.00 -17.24 -3.46
N ALA A 372 -5.13 -16.87 -2.20
CA ALA A 372 -4.41 -15.71 -1.65
C ALA A 372 -2.88 -15.91 -1.73
N HIS A 373 -2.40 -17.15 -1.59
CA HIS A 373 -0.99 -17.48 -1.75
C HIS A 373 -0.54 -17.34 -3.21
N GLU A 374 -1.27 -17.86 -4.17
CA GLU A 374 -0.95 -17.75 -5.60
C GLU A 374 -0.98 -16.31 -6.08
N ALA A 375 -1.96 -15.51 -5.63
CA ALA A 375 -2.02 -14.09 -5.96
C ALA A 375 -0.82 -13.32 -5.39
N TYR A 376 -0.41 -13.64 -4.15
CA TYR A 376 0.79 -13.09 -3.55
C TYR A 376 2.06 -13.48 -4.31
N ASP A 377 2.24 -14.77 -4.62
CA ASP A 377 3.43 -15.24 -5.34
C ASP A 377 3.53 -14.63 -6.74
N TYR A 378 2.41 -14.51 -7.44
CA TYR A 378 2.36 -13.82 -8.72
C TYR A 378 2.81 -12.36 -8.56
N ALA A 379 2.23 -11.62 -7.61
CA ALA A 379 2.58 -10.23 -7.38
C ALA A 379 4.06 -10.07 -7.03
N ARG A 380 4.57 -10.82 -6.06
CA ARG A 380 5.97 -10.79 -5.63
C ARG A 380 6.96 -11.08 -6.76
N THR A 381 6.62 -12.01 -7.66
CA THR A 381 7.53 -12.38 -8.77
C THR A 381 7.52 -11.37 -9.91
N HIS A 382 6.44 -10.60 -10.05
CA HIS A 382 6.29 -9.57 -11.10
C HIS A 382 6.70 -8.18 -10.64
N ASP A 383 6.68 -7.92 -9.34
CA ASP A 383 7.16 -6.69 -8.73
C ASP A 383 8.65 -6.48 -9.06
N LYS A 384 8.97 -5.33 -9.65
CA LYS A 384 10.33 -4.96 -10.10
C LYS A 384 10.91 -3.80 -9.30
N LYS A 385 10.19 -3.33 -8.28
CA LYS A 385 10.64 -2.25 -7.41
C LYS A 385 11.59 -2.76 -6.33
N ASN A 386 12.23 -1.82 -5.66
CA ASN A 386 13.09 -2.12 -4.52
C ASN A 386 12.25 -2.24 -3.24
N GLU A 387 11.24 -3.09 -3.29
CA GLU A 387 10.40 -3.48 -2.17
C GLU A 387 10.39 -5.02 -2.06
N ASP A 388 10.09 -5.52 -0.89
CA ASP A 388 10.09 -6.97 -0.63
C ASP A 388 8.73 -7.35 -0.05
N PRO A 389 7.77 -7.73 -0.91
CA PRO A 389 6.44 -8.14 -0.49
C PRO A 389 6.49 -9.29 0.51
N GLN A 390 5.65 -9.22 1.53
CA GLN A 390 5.58 -10.20 2.59
C GLN A 390 4.22 -10.88 2.62
N HIS A 391 4.19 -12.13 3.07
CA HIS A 391 2.96 -12.88 3.25
C HIS A 391 2.99 -13.69 4.55
N TYR A 392 1.83 -13.80 5.17
CA TYR A 392 1.63 -14.67 6.31
C TYR A 392 0.20 -15.24 6.30
N SER A 393 0.09 -16.51 6.56
CA SER A 393 -1.15 -17.14 7.02
C SER A 393 -0.81 -18.25 8.01
N SER A 394 -1.70 -18.52 8.95
CA SER A 394 -1.54 -19.72 9.79
C SER A 394 -1.90 -20.95 8.98
N ASP A 395 -1.17 -22.01 9.20
CA ASP A 395 -1.33 -23.29 8.52
C ASP A 395 -1.38 -23.11 6.97
N LEU A 396 -2.28 -23.82 6.32
CA LEU A 396 -2.47 -23.73 4.87
C LEU A 396 -3.61 -22.79 4.44
N LEU A 397 -4.05 -21.88 5.31
CA LEU A 397 -5.24 -21.04 5.02
C LEU A 397 -5.14 -20.35 3.66
N SER A 398 -4.00 -19.70 3.38
CA SER A 398 -3.82 -18.95 2.13
C SER A 398 -3.81 -19.81 0.88
N HIS A 399 -3.51 -21.10 0.98
CA HIS A 399 -3.55 -22.05 -0.13
C HIS A 399 -4.97 -22.55 -0.48
N PHE A 400 -5.96 -22.23 0.37
CA PHE A 400 -7.35 -22.61 0.17
C PHE A 400 -8.28 -21.40 0.10
N LEU A 401 -7.85 -20.25 0.55
CA LEU A 401 -8.63 -19.01 0.60
C LEU A 401 -8.44 -18.23 -0.70
N ALA A 402 -9.55 -17.93 -1.37
CA ALA A 402 -9.60 -17.05 -2.53
C ALA A 402 -10.66 -15.97 -2.32
N LEU A 403 -10.80 -15.03 -3.23
CA LEU A 403 -11.83 -13.98 -3.16
C LEU A 403 -13.25 -14.54 -3.24
N ASN A 404 -13.45 -15.70 -3.86
CA ASN A 404 -14.74 -16.39 -3.87
C ASN A 404 -14.98 -17.31 -2.65
N GLY A 405 -14.17 -17.18 -1.61
CA GLY A 405 -14.26 -17.96 -0.39
C GLY A 405 -13.22 -19.06 -0.32
N MET A 406 -13.40 -19.99 0.59
CA MET A 406 -12.51 -21.15 0.68
C MET A 406 -12.87 -22.18 -0.37
N ARG A 407 -11.86 -22.71 -1.04
CA ARG A 407 -11.99 -23.85 -1.93
C ARG A 407 -12.76 -24.97 -1.21
N ALA A 408 -13.82 -25.42 -1.81
CA ALA A 408 -14.50 -26.62 -1.31
C ALA A 408 -13.50 -27.77 -1.38
N ARG A 409 -13.26 -28.42 -0.25
CA ARG A 409 -12.43 -29.62 -0.20
C ARG A 409 -13.23 -30.73 -0.90
N THR A 410 -13.10 -30.78 -2.21
CA THR A 410 -13.63 -31.90 -2.97
C THR A 410 -12.67 -33.08 -2.79
N THR A 411 -13.23 -34.25 -2.64
CA THR A 411 -12.52 -35.54 -2.53
C THR A 411 -11.71 -35.93 -3.78
N SER A 412 -11.62 -35.02 -4.76
CA SER A 412 -10.86 -35.19 -6.00
C SER A 412 -10.31 -33.87 -6.50
N GLY A 413 -9.26 -33.37 -5.87
CA GLY A 413 -8.50 -32.21 -6.33
C GLY A 413 -7.02 -32.56 -6.41
N THR A 414 -6.35 -32.16 -7.48
CA THR A 414 -4.89 -32.25 -7.55
C THR A 414 -4.34 -31.09 -6.73
N ILE A 415 -3.62 -31.39 -5.66
CA ILE A 415 -2.82 -30.39 -4.96
C ILE A 415 -1.45 -30.47 -5.59
N ALA A 416 -1.03 -29.40 -6.29
CA ALA A 416 0.36 -29.28 -6.71
C ALA A 416 1.20 -29.01 -5.45
N VAL A 417 2.07 -29.96 -5.13
CA VAL A 417 3.09 -29.77 -4.08
C VAL A 417 4.34 -29.26 -4.76
N GLU A 418 4.70 -28.02 -4.50
CA GLU A 418 5.97 -27.50 -4.96
C GLU A 418 7.11 -28.10 -4.17
N ARG A 419 8.26 -28.27 -4.83
CA ARG A 419 9.43 -28.96 -4.30
C ARG A 419 10.02 -28.17 -3.15
N GLY A 420 9.99 -28.74 -1.95
CA GLY A 420 10.63 -28.16 -0.74
C GLY A 420 9.68 -27.49 0.25
N GLU A 421 8.40 -27.47 0.00
CA GLU A 421 7.44 -26.92 0.96
C GLU A 421 7.19 -27.88 2.15
N THR A 422 7.10 -27.31 3.34
CA THR A 422 6.74 -28.02 4.56
C THR A 422 5.34 -27.59 4.97
N PHE A 423 4.41 -28.52 5.00
CA PHE A 423 3.03 -28.26 5.41
C PHE A 423 2.85 -28.66 6.88
N ASN A 424 2.33 -27.73 7.69
CA ASN A 424 1.86 -28.02 9.03
C ASN A 424 0.34 -28.05 9.03
N TYR A 425 -0.26 -29.22 9.32
CA TYR A 425 -1.70 -29.42 9.28
C TYR A 425 -2.29 -29.68 10.67
N SER A 426 -3.37 -28.97 11.01
CA SER A 426 -4.18 -29.24 12.20
C SER A 426 -5.66 -29.34 11.83
N GLY A 427 -6.16 -30.56 11.67
CA GLY A 427 -7.60 -30.80 11.39
C GLY A 427 -7.90 -32.21 10.88
N MET A 428 -9.15 -32.68 11.04
CA MET A 428 -9.62 -33.98 10.54
C MET A 428 -10.15 -33.82 9.11
N GLU A 429 -9.30 -33.89 8.10
CA GLU A 429 -9.75 -33.84 6.71
C GLU A 429 -8.91 -34.73 5.79
N THR A 430 -9.55 -35.27 4.76
CA THR A 430 -8.89 -36.13 3.77
C THR A 430 -8.24 -35.27 2.70
N ILE A 431 -6.93 -35.36 2.55
CA ILE A 431 -6.18 -34.72 1.47
C ILE A 431 -5.90 -35.78 0.42
N ASN A 432 -6.40 -35.59 -0.80
CA ASN A 432 -6.11 -36.46 -1.95
C ASN A 432 -4.97 -35.84 -2.76
N TRP A 433 -3.93 -36.59 -3.00
CA TRP A 433 -2.75 -36.18 -3.73
C TRP A 433 -2.63 -36.98 -5.03
N THR A 434 -2.23 -36.29 -6.10
CA THR A 434 -1.76 -36.98 -7.32
C THR A 434 -0.32 -36.57 -7.54
N ILE A 435 0.61 -37.50 -7.34
CA ILE A 435 2.04 -37.26 -7.63
C ILE A 435 2.28 -37.77 -9.05
N PRO A 436 2.84 -36.97 -9.97
CA PRO A 436 3.19 -37.46 -11.32
C PRO A 436 4.21 -38.59 -11.20
N LEU A 437 3.99 -39.67 -11.92
CA LEU A 437 4.94 -40.79 -12.04
C LEU A 437 6.28 -40.23 -12.53
N ASN A 438 7.37 -40.60 -11.85
CA ASN A 438 8.77 -40.24 -12.16
C ASN A 438 9.26 -38.86 -11.65
N SER A 439 8.58 -38.23 -10.70
CA SER A 439 9.15 -37.04 -10.04
C SER A 439 9.79 -37.46 -8.72
N PRO A 440 11.10 -37.23 -8.51
CA PRO A 440 11.74 -37.46 -7.21
C PRO A 440 11.30 -36.36 -6.23
N VAL A 441 10.18 -36.56 -5.57
CA VAL A 441 9.66 -35.64 -4.56
C VAL A 441 9.81 -36.28 -3.19
N ASN A 442 10.63 -35.67 -2.33
CA ASN A 442 10.65 -35.98 -0.92
C ASN A 442 9.56 -35.17 -0.22
N ILE A 443 8.46 -35.82 0.12
CA ILE A 443 7.38 -35.20 0.88
C ILE A 443 7.63 -35.51 2.35
N SER A 444 7.90 -34.47 3.15
CA SER A 444 7.96 -34.59 4.60
C SER A 444 6.69 -33.98 5.19
N ILE A 445 5.82 -34.82 5.72
CA ILE A 445 4.58 -34.35 6.35
C ILE A 445 4.71 -34.58 7.86
N LYS A 446 4.61 -33.50 8.63
CA LYS A 446 4.63 -33.57 10.10
C LYS A 446 3.19 -33.54 10.60
N PHE A 447 2.69 -34.68 11.02
CA PHE A 447 1.33 -34.82 11.52
C PHE A 447 1.22 -34.57 13.03
N PRO A 448 0.15 -33.93 13.50
CA PRO A 448 -0.19 -33.94 14.92
C PRO A 448 -0.52 -35.37 15.40
N THR A 449 -0.17 -35.70 16.62
CA THR A 449 -0.13 -37.06 17.17
C THR A 449 -1.44 -37.83 17.31
N ASN A 450 -2.60 -37.24 16.93
CA ASN A 450 -3.93 -37.84 17.18
C ASN A 450 -4.85 -37.84 15.94
N ILE A 451 -4.30 -37.84 14.72
CA ILE A 451 -5.11 -37.80 13.51
C ILE A 451 -4.91 -39.09 12.70
N VAL A 452 -6.02 -39.69 12.26
CA VAL A 452 -5.99 -40.87 11.37
C VAL A 452 -6.03 -40.40 9.92
N TYR A 453 -4.97 -40.69 9.18
CA TYR A 453 -4.84 -40.34 7.77
C TYR A 453 -5.19 -41.54 6.90
N LYS A 454 -5.99 -41.30 5.84
CA LYS A 454 -6.22 -42.26 4.77
C LYS A 454 -5.50 -41.77 3.53
N TRP A 455 -4.63 -42.60 2.98
CA TRP A 455 -3.94 -42.34 1.73
C TRP A 455 -4.65 -43.09 0.61
N ASN A 456 -5.00 -42.38 -0.44
CA ASN A 456 -5.45 -43.01 -1.70
C ASN A 456 -4.44 -42.69 -2.79
N CYS A 457 -3.57 -43.62 -3.08
CA CYS A 457 -2.69 -43.52 -4.27
C CYS A 457 -3.42 -44.05 -5.49
N SER A 458 -3.58 -43.23 -6.52
CA SER A 458 -4.26 -43.61 -7.76
C SER A 458 -3.38 -44.36 -8.77
N SER A 459 -2.11 -44.63 -8.48
CA SER A 459 -1.22 -45.46 -9.28
C SER A 459 -0.81 -46.68 -8.49
N GLY A 460 -1.22 -47.87 -8.97
CA GLY A 460 -1.05 -49.09 -8.29
C GLY A 460 0.40 -49.61 -8.23
N ASN A 461 1.26 -48.93 -7.52
CA ASN A 461 2.52 -49.51 -7.07
C ASN A 461 2.75 -49.10 -5.62
N PRO A 462 2.61 -50.01 -4.65
CA PRO A 462 3.02 -49.77 -3.28
C PRO A 462 4.55 -49.85 -3.23
N GLY A 463 5.19 -48.75 -2.95
CA GLY A 463 6.57 -48.68 -2.53
C GLY A 463 6.66 -48.53 -1.03
#